data_594c2697ecdb3695a026cf18dc00e5e7
#
_entry.id   594c2697ecdb3695a026cf18dc00e5e7
#
_cell.length_a   1.000
_cell.length_b   1.000
_cell.length_c   1.000
_cell.angle_alpha   90.00
_cell.angle_beta   90.00
_cell.angle_gamma   90.00
#
_symmetry.space_group_name_H-M   'P 1'
#
loop_
_entity.id
_entity.type
_entity.pdbx_description
1 polymer ?
#
loop_
_entity_poly.entity_id
_entity_poly.type
_entity_poly.pdbx_seq_one_letter_code
_entity_poly.pdbx_strand_id
1 'polypeptide(L)'
;MKTSVFFGALTVAGLAAGAAAAGTLDDVKARGKLNCGVTTGLIGFAAPDANGEWKGFDVAVCRAVAAAVLGDGNAVEFVPTTGKTRFTALASGEIDMLARNTTWTFSRDVDLKFDFLGVNYYDGQGFMVSKDMGVSSAKELDGATVCIQTGTTTELNLADFFRANNMSYEPVPIETNAEAQQQYLAGACDVYTTDASGLAATRATFEDPANHILLPEIISKEPLGPLVRHGDNEWGDIVRWTLNALVTAE
;
A
#
# COMPACT_ATOMS: atom_id res chain seq x y z
N MET A 1 35.97 3.24 -76.91
CA MET A 1 36.29 3.77 -75.59
C MET A 1 34.97 3.79 -74.80
N LYS A 2 34.77 2.89 -73.83
CA LYS A 2 33.60 2.85 -72.99
C LYS A 2 34.03 3.27 -71.58
N THR A 3 33.56 4.43 -71.14
CA THR A 3 33.79 4.99 -69.79
C THR A 3 32.75 4.47 -68.84
N SER A 4 33.18 3.66 -67.87
CA SER A 4 32.31 3.17 -66.78
C SER A 4 32.40 4.18 -65.60
N VAL A 5 31.28 4.77 -65.23
CA VAL A 5 31.15 5.64 -64.07
C VAL A 5 30.70 4.74 -62.87
N PHE A 6 31.55 4.63 -61.86
CA PHE A 6 31.23 4.00 -60.57
C PHE A 6 30.50 5.02 -59.68
N PHE A 7 29.23 4.73 -59.37
CA PHE A 7 28.49 5.41 -58.29
C PHE A 7 28.79 4.71 -56.96
N GLY A 8 29.55 5.37 -56.11
CA GLY A 8 29.73 4.92 -54.74
C GLY A 8 28.52 5.31 -53.89
N ALA A 9 27.79 4.32 -53.37
CA ALA A 9 26.71 4.52 -52.40
C ALA A 9 27.33 4.77 -51.01
N LEU A 10 27.22 5.99 -50.50
CA LEU A 10 27.51 6.31 -49.10
C LEU A 10 26.35 5.81 -48.22
N THR A 11 26.55 4.72 -47.49
CA THR A 11 25.61 4.27 -46.41
C THR A 11 25.86 5.12 -45.17
N VAL A 12 24.95 6.03 -44.88
CA VAL A 12 24.89 6.76 -43.60
C VAL A 12 24.28 5.80 -42.60
N ALA A 13 25.12 5.19 -41.75
CA ALA A 13 24.68 4.45 -40.57
C ALA A 13 24.19 5.47 -39.52
N GLY A 14 22.89 5.70 -39.47
CA GLY A 14 22.25 6.49 -38.42
C GLY A 14 22.40 5.75 -37.07
N LEU A 15 23.23 6.28 -36.18
CA LEU A 15 23.22 5.93 -34.76
C LEU A 15 21.88 6.39 -34.20
N ALA A 16 20.92 5.45 -34.07
CA ALA A 16 19.76 5.63 -33.19
C ALA A 16 20.30 5.65 -31.76
N ALA A 17 20.64 6.82 -31.23
CA ALA A 17 20.77 7.00 -29.79
C ALA A 17 19.39 6.73 -29.19
N GLY A 18 19.20 5.55 -28.62
CA GLY A 18 18.03 5.28 -27.81
C GLY A 18 18.00 6.33 -26.71
N ALA A 19 16.97 7.19 -26.70
CA ALA A 19 16.71 8.04 -25.55
C ALA A 19 16.56 7.11 -24.35
N ALA A 20 17.49 7.15 -23.41
CA ALA A 20 17.30 6.54 -22.12
C ALA A 20 16.01 7.15 -21.55
N ALA A 21 15.00 6.35 -21.27
CA ALA A 21 13.83 6.84 -20.57
C ALA A 21 14.31 7.46 -19.25
N ALA A 22 13.87 8.69 -18.96
CA ALA A 22 14.17 9.32 -17.68
C ALA A 22 13.70 8.40 -16.56
N GLY A 23 14.54 8.17 -15.54
CA GLY A 23 14.19 7.38 -14.37
C GLY A 23 13.23 8.16 -13.45
N THR A 24 12.61 7.47 -12.53
CA THR A 24 11.70 8.12 -11.53
C THR A 24 12.41 9.23 -10.77
N LEU A 25 13.72 9.06 -10.47
CA LEU A 25 14.53 10.09 -9.82
C LEU A 25 14.56 11.41 -10.60
N ASP A 26 14.77 11.34 -11.92
CA ASP A 26 14.80 12.52 -12.78
C ASP A 26 13.45 13.21 -12.85
N ASP A 27 12.37 12.44 -12.94
CA ASP A 27 11.00 12.96 -12.95
C ASP A 27 10.65 13.67 -11.66
N VAL A 28 11.01 13.09 -10.50
CA VAL A 28 10.80 13.68 -9.16
C VAL A 28 11.61 14.99 -9.02
N LYS A 29 12.88 15.00 -9.44
CA LYS A 29 13.72 16.19 -9.40
C LYS A 29 13.20 17.29 -10.33
N ALA A 30 12.80 16.93 -11.55
CA ALA A 30 12.27 17.89 -12.53
C ALA A 30 10.96 18.52 -12.06
N ARG A 31 10.11 17.74 -11.42
CA ARG A 31 8.83 18.19 -10.83
C ARG A 31 9.02 18.97 -9.52
N GLY A 32 10.12 18.73 -8.80
CA GLY A 32 10.40 19.33 -7.49
C GLY A 32 9.49 18.79 -6.37
N LYS A 33 8.84 17.67 -6.58
CA LYS A 33 7.89 17.06 -5.64
C LYS A 33 7.83 15.56 -5.82
N LEU A 34 7.74 14.81 -4.71
CA LEU A 34 7.48 13.38 -4.67
C LEU A 34 5.97 13.10 -4.66
N ASN A 35 5.44 12.31 -5.57
CA ASN A 35 4.10 11.78 -5.51
C ASN A 35 4.10 10.45 -4.74
N CYS A 36 3.59 10.46 -3.52
CA CYS A 36 3.57 9.28 -2.65
C CYS A 36 2.16 8.75 -2.46
N GLY A 37 1.91 7.51 -2.90
CA GLY A 37 0.65 6.82 -2.67
C GLY A 37 0.51 6.41 -1.20
N VAL A 38 -0.61 6.79 -0.58
CA VAL A 38 -0.93 6.51 0.81
C VAL A 38 -2.33 5.93 0.96
N THR A 39 -2.71 5.46 2.15
CA THR A 39 -4.09 5.04 2.41
C THR A 39 -5.05 6.23 2.42
N THR A 40 -6.34 5.95 2.25
CA THR A 40 -7.42 6.97 2.27
C THR A 40 -7.69 7.57 3.65
N GLY A 41 -6.99 7.11 4.69
CA GLY A 41 -7.08 7.55 6.06
C GLY A 41 -7.04 6.37 7.03
N LEU A 42 -5.85 6.11 7.60
CA LEU A 42 -5.65 5.14 8.68
C LEU A 42 -4.74 5.80 9.72
N ILE A 43 -5.31 6.13 10.86
CA ILE A 43 -4.59 6.79 11.97
C ILE A 43 -3.40 5.91 12.38
N GLY A 44 -2.26 6.56 12.62
CA GLY A 44 -0.98 5.90 12.89
C GLY A 44 -0.17 5.57 11.63
N PHE A 45 -0.79 5.24 10.50
CA PHE A 45 -0.10 4.96 9.23
C PHE A 45 -0.08 6.17 8.29
N ALA A 46 -1.23 6.56 7.78
CA ALA A 46 -1.36 7.79 6.99
C ALA A 46 -2.79 8.33 7.12
N ALA A 47 -2.94 9.47 7.75
CA ALA A 47 -4.21 10.17 7.85
C ALA A 47 -3.98 11.68 7.98
N PRO A 48 -4.86 12.53 7.42
CA PRO A 48 -4.83 13.96 7.70
C PRO A 48 -5.28 14.23 9.15
N ASP A 49 -4.61 15.17 9.81
CA ASP A 49 -5.05 15.69 11.10
C ASP A 49 -6.17 16.74 10.93
N ALA A 50 -6.60 17.36 12.03
CA ALA A 50 -7.65 18.37 12.03
C ALA A 50 -7.34 19.62 11.18
N ASN A 51 -6.05 19.86 10.86
CA ASN A 51 -5.60 20.95 10.00
C ASN A 51 -5.42 20.52 8.54
N GLY A 52 -5.70 19.25 8.22
CA GLY A 52 -5.47 18.67 6.90
C GLY A 52 -4.02 18.23 6.66
N GLU A 53 -3.14 18.27 7.67
CA GLU A 53 -1.76 17.81 7.54
C GLU A 53 -1.68 16.30 7.66
N TRP A 54 -1.05 15.65 6.66
CA TRP A 54 -0.80 14.23 6.68
C TRP A 54 0.21 13.83 7.74
N LYS A 55 -0.15 12.81 8.54
CA LYS A 55 0.67 12.28 9.65
C LYS A 55 0.58 10.76 9.70
N GLY A 56 1.64 10.16 10.24
CA GLY A 56 1.74 8.73 10.49
C GLY A 56 3.00 8.11 9.92
N PHE A 57 3.13 6.82 10.15
CA PHE A 57 4.30 6.03 9.85
C PHE A 57 4.66 6.00 8.36
N ASP A 58 3.67 5.71 7.50
CA ASP A 58 3.85 5.71 6.04
C ASP A 58 4.16 7.13 5.51
N VAL A 59 3.54 8.15 6.10
CA VAL A 59 3.81 9.56 5.78
C VAL A 59 5.25 9.94 6.10
N ALA A 60 5.79 9.44 7.23
CA ALA A 60 7.19 9.69 7.60
C ALA A 60 8.16 9.08 6.59
N VAL A 61 7.88 7.88 6.05
CA VAL A 61 8.68 7.27 4.98
C VAL A 61 8.66 8.13 3.73
N CYS A 62 7.49 8.60 3.25
CA CYS A 62 7.39 9.50 2.11
C CYS A 62 8.19 10.78 2.30
N ARG A 63 8.07 11.42 3.47
CA ARG A 63 8.81 12.65 3.81
C ARG A 63 10.32 12.43 3.86
N ALA A 64 10.76 11.28 4.38
CA ALA A 64 12.19 10.95 4.41
C ALA A 64 12.77 10.78 3.01
N VAL A 65 12.04 10.12 2.09
CA VAL A 65 12.46 9.99 0.68
C VAL A 65 12.50 11.37 0.00
N ALA A 66 11.50 12.22 0.19
CA ALA A 66 11.50 13.57 -0.35
C ALA A 66 12.70 14.41 0.20
N ALA A 67 12.98 14.30 1.48
CA ALA A 67 14.15 14.96 2.08
C ALA A 67 15.47 14.47 1.50
N ALA A 68 15.60 13.15 1.26
CA ALA A 68 16.80 12.56 0.67
C ALA A 68 17.03 13.00 -0.77
N VAL A 69 15.96 13.18 -1.56
CA VAL A 69 16.04 13.46 -3.01
C VAL A 69 16.02 14.96 -3.32
N LEU A 70 15.18 15.72 -2.60
CA LEU A 70 14.87 17.13 -2.87
C LEU A 70 15.43 18.10 -1.78
N GLY A 71 15.96 17.56 -0.67
CA GLY A 71 16.41 18.36 0.47
C GLY A 71 15.27 18.93 1.31
N ASP A 72 14.01 18.61 1.00
CA ASP A 72 12.83 19.10 1.75
C ASP A 72 11.82 17.94 1.95
N GLY A 73 11.61 17.54 3.21
CA GLY A 73 10.63 16.52 3.58
C GLY A 73 9.17 16.97 3.41
N ASN A 74 8.90 18.23 3.10
CA ASN A 74 7.56 18.73 2.79
C ASN A 74 7.26 18.74 1.28
N ALA A 75 8.26 18.50 0.43
CA ALA A 75 8.09 18.43 -1.00
C ALA A 75 7.43 17.10 -1.43
N VAL A 76 6.27 16.78 -0.83
CA VAL A 76 5.48 15.57 -1.08
C VAL A 76 4.05 15.93 -1.48
N GLU A 77 3.54 15.26 -2.52
CA GLU A 77 2.13 15.15 -2.80
C GLU A 77 1.65 13.79 -2.29
N PHE A 78 0.78 13.79 -1.29
CA PHE A 78 0.16 12.57 -0.80
C PHE A 78 -1.05 12.24 -1.66
N VAL A 79 -1.03 11.07 -2.31
CA VAL A 79 -2.08 10.60 -3.21
C VAL A 79 -2.85 9.47 -2.53
N PRO A 80 -4.06 9.71 -2.01
CA PRO A 80 -4.86 8.66 -1.37
C PRO A 80 -5.26 7.58 -2.38
N THR A 81 -5.02 6.32 -2.02
CA THR A 81 -5.37 5.16 -2.84
C THR A 81 -6.16 4.11 -2.05
N THR A 82 -7.04 3.38 -2.73
CA THR A 82 -7.77 2.24 -2.15
C THR A 82 -6.99 0.93 -2.34
N GLY A 83 -7.48 -0.17 -1.78
CA GLY A 83 -6.95 -1.51 -2.04
C GLY A 83 -6.92 -1.85 -3.54
N LYS A 84 -7.93 -1.38 -4.30
CA LYS A 84 -8.06 -1.63 -5.74
C LYS A 84 -7.19 -0.73 -6.60
N THR A 85 -7.02 0.56 -6.23
CA THR A 85 -6.42 1.57 -7.14
C THR A 85 -4.91 1.72 -6.97
N ARG A 86 -4.36 1.37 -5.80
CA ARG A 86 -2.94 1.62 -5.46
C ARG A 86 -1.93 1.05 -6.46
N PHE A 87 -2.15 -0.16 -6.93
CA PHE A 87 -1.22 -0.82 -7.86
C PHE A 87 -1.31 -0.23 -9.27
N THR A 88 -2.52 0.15 -9.71
CA THR A 88 -2.71 0.84 -10.99
C THR A 88 -2.07 2.23 -10.96
N ALA A 89 -2.24 2.99 -9.88
CA ALA A 89 -1.61 4.30 -9.70
C ALA A 89 -0.06 4.20 -9.73
N LEU A 90 0.51 3.16 -9.07
CA LEU A 90 1.95 2.94 -9.13
C LEU A 90 2.42 2.51 -10.51
N ALA A 91 1.73 1.57 -11.16
CA ALA A 91 2.10 1.07 -12.48
C ALA A 91 2.02 2.14 -13.57
N SER A 92 1.05 3.06 -13.50
CA SER A 92 0.86 4.15 -14.47
C SER A 92 1.84 5.32 -14.28
N GLY A 93 2.56 5.39 -13.14
CA GLY A 93 3.41 6.53 -12.82
C GLY A 93 2.66 7.74 -12.24
N GLU A 94 1.39 7.60 -11.88
CA GLU A 94 0.64 8.61 -11.12
C GLU A 94 1.30 8.88 -9.77
N ILE A 95 1.84 7.82 -9.16
CA ILE A 95 2.68 7.90 -7.97
C ILE A 95 4.07 7.33 -8.25
N ASP A 96 5.06 7.87 -7.58
CA ASP A 96 6.48 7.48 -7.70
C ASP A 96 6.81 6.29 -6.80
N MET A 97 6.17 6.22 -5.65
CA MET A 97 6.26 5.14 -4.69
C MET A 97 4.93 4.94 -3.97
N LEU A 98 4.77 3.78 -3.38
CA LEU A 98 3.61 3.46 -2.54
C LEU A 98 4.09 3.15 -1.11
N ALA A 99 3.66 3.95 -0.13
CA ALA A 99 3.80 3.69 1.30
C ALA A 99 2.39 3.70 1.91
N ARG A 100 1.79 2.49 1.97
CA ARG A 100 0.37 2.33 2.26
C ARG A 100 0.09 0.97 2.90
N ASN A 101 0.66 0.71 4.08
CA ASN A 101 0.45 -0.56 4.79
C ASN A 101 0.25 -1.74 3.80
N THR A 102 1.21 -1.93 2.89
CA THR A 102 1.08 -2.90 1.80
C THR A 102 1.90 -4.14 2.08
N THR A 103 1.23 -5.29 2.17
CA THR A 103 1.85 -6.58 2.42
C THR A 103 2.71 -7.01 1.24
N TRP A 104 3.94 -7.39 1.50
CA TRP A 104 4.84 -8.01 0.54
C TRP A 104 4.40 -9.45 0.28
N THR A 105 3.91 -9.71 -0.93
CA THR A 105 3.51 -11.05 -1.38
C THR A 105 4.19 -11.39 -2.70
N PHE A 106 4.34 -12.69 -2.97
CA PHE A 106 4.92 -13.17 -4.21
C PHE A 106 4.19 -12.60 -5.45
N SER A 107 2.85 -12.60 -5.43
CA SER A 107 2.08 -12.12 -6.58
C SER A 107 2.27 -10.60 -6.82
N ARG A 108 2.36 -9.81 -5.76
CA ARG A 108 2.59 -8.36 -5.89
C ARG A 108 3.99 -8.04 -6.38
N ASP A 109 4.98 -8.78 -5.91
CA ASP A 109 6.38 -8.62 -6.30
C ASP A 109 6.61 -9.17 -7.72
N VAL A 110 6.36 -10.46 -7.93
CA VAL A 110 6.74 -11.18 -9.16
C VAL A 110 5.73 -11.00 -10.29
N ASP A 111 4.42 -11.14 -10.01
CA ASP A 111 3.41 -11.12 -11.07
C ASP A 111 3.02 -9.69 -11.46
N LEU A 112 2.82 -8.81 -10.46
CA LEU A 112 2.46 -7.40 -10.70
C LEU A 112 3.67 -6.50 -10.98
N LYS A 113 4.91 -7.00 -10.81
CA LYS A 113 6.15 -6.28 -11.13
C LYS A 113 6.38 -5.05 -10.25
N PHE A 114 6.35 -5.25 -8.93
CA PHE A 114 6.70 -4.21 -7.97
C PHE A 114 7.84 -4.66 -7.06
N ASP A 115 8.85 -3.82 -6.89
CA ASP A 115 9.95 -4.02 -5.95
C ASP A 115 9.54 -3.55 -4.55
N PHE A 116 9.44 -4.49 -3.60
CA PHE A 116 9.34 -4.16 -2.18
C PHE A 116 10.73 -3.88 -1.62
N LEU A 117 10.87 -2.78 -0.88
CA LEU A 117 12.19 -2.24 -0.54
C LEU A 117 12.60 -2.50 0.91
N GLY A 118 11.85 -3.32 1.59
CA GLY A 118 12.04 -3.76 2.96
C GLY A 118 10.73 -3.85 3.71
N VAL A 119 10.77 -4.49 4.87
CA VAL A 119 9.62 -4.55 5.78
C VAL A 119 9.82 -3.47 6.83
N ASN A 120 8.84 -2.58 6.96
CA ASN A 120 8.82 -1.52 7.94
C ASN A 120 7.84 -1.79 9.09
N TYR A 121 6.92 -2.75 8.93
CA TYR A 121 6.01 -3.18 9.97
C TYR A 121 5.60 -4.64 9.76
N TYR A 122 5.68 -5.46 10.81
CA TYR A 122 5.16 -6.83 10.80
C TYR A 122 3.80 -6.86 11.45
N ASP A 123 2.76 -7.11 10.66
CA ASP A 123 1.37 -7.18 11.09
C ASP A 123 0.78 -8.57 10.88
N GLY A 124 -0.50 -8.70 11.10
CA GLY A 124 -1.32 -9.87 10.82
C GLY A 124 -2.78 -9.50 10.86
N GLN A 125 -3.60 -10.22 10.11
CA GLN A 125 -5.03 -10.00 10.05
C GLN A 125 -5.73 -10.49 11.31
N GLY A 126 -6.59 -9.63 11.87
CA GLY A 126 -7.45 -9.91 13.02
C GLY A 126 -8.92 -9.65 12.74
N PHE A 127 -9.72 -9.73 13.79
CA PHE A 127 -11.18 -9.51 13.77
C PHE A 127 -11.59 -8.59 14.91
N MET A 128 -12.47 -7.65 14.62
CA MET A 128 -13.13 -6.79 15.61
C MET A 128 -14.64 -7.04 15.59
N VAL A 129 -15.22 -7.19 16.76
CA VAL A 129 -16.65 -7.42 16.96
C VAL A 129 -17.17 -6.57 18.12
N SER A 130 -18.49 -6.32 18.14
CA SER A 130 -19.13 -5.78 19.35
C SER A 130 -19.12 -6.81 20.48
N LYS A 131 -18.99 -6.37 21.73
CA LYS A 131 -19.17 -7.22 22.90
C LYS A 131 -20.55 -7.87 22.96
N ASP A 132 -21.56 -7.19 22.46
CA ASP A 132 -22.94 -7.68 22.46
C ASP A 132 -23.12 -8.93 21.59
N MET A 133 -22.18 -9.19 20.67
CA MET A 133 -22.17 -10.43 19.88
C MET A 133 -21.91 -11.67 20.76
N GLY A 134 -21.27 -11.50 21.91
CA GLY A 134 -21.06 -12.56 22.90
C GLY A 134 -20.04 -13.64 22.48
N VAL A 135 -19.26 -13.42 21.42
CA VAL A 135 -18.22 -14.35 20.95
C VAL A 135 -16.85 -13.99 21.54
N SER A 136 -15.99 -14.99 21.66
CA SER A 136 -14.64 -14.86 22.22
C SER A 136 -13.53 -15.37 21.28
N SER A 137 -13.92 -15.98 20.17
CA SER A 137 -13.01 -16.56 19.17
C SER A 137 -13.53 -16.33 17.77
N ALA A 138 -12.63 -16.12 16.82
CA ALA A 138 -12.95 -16.03 15.40
C ALA A 138 -13.56 -17.33 14.83
N LYS A 139 -13.42 -18.45 15.54
CA LYS A 139 -14.06 -19.73 15.19
C LYS A 139 -15.55 -19.79 15.49
N GLU A 140 -16.07 -18.79 16.20
CA GLU A 140 -17.49 -18.65 16.52
C GLU A 140 -18.24 -17.74 15.52
N LEU A 141 -17.57 -17.30 14.46
CA LEU A 141 -18.10 -16.35 13.46
C LEU A 141 -18.82 -17.01 12.27
N ASP A 142 -19.24 -18.29 12.39
CA ASP A 142 -19.97 -18.96 11.30
C ASP A 142 -21.26 -18.23 10.97
N GLY A 143 -21.49 -17.93 9.70
CA GLY A 143 -22.67 -17.21 9.20
C GLY A 143 -22.63 -15.69 9.40
N ALA A 144 -21.57 -15.12 9.98
CA ALA A 144 -21.48 -13.68 10.24
C ALA A 144 -21.39 -12.85 8.94
N THR A 145 -21.93 -11.63 8.99
CA THR A 145 -21.66 -10.60 7.99
C THR A 145 -20.31 -9.92 8.28
N VAL A 146 -19.43 -9.80 7.29
CA VAL A 146 -18.05 -9.34 7.48
C VAL A 146 -17.73 -8.16 6.58
N CYS A 147 -17.47 -6.98 7.16
CA CYS A 147 -16.92 -5.84 6.45
C CYS A 147 -15.48 -6.14 6.02
N ILE A 148 -15.23 -6.14 4.70
CA ILE A 148 -13.96 -6.52 4.11
C ILE A 148 -13.53 -5.56 3.00
N GLN A 149 -12.30 -5.04 3.07
CA GLN A 149 -11.78 -4.16 2.04
C GLN A 149 -11.34 -4.95 0.81
N THR A 150 -11.94 -4.63 -0.33
CA THR A 150 -11.68 -5.32 -1.60
C THR A 150 -10.29 -5.01 -2.17
N GLY A 151 -9.71 -5.99 -2.90
CA GLY A 151 -8.38 -5.87 -3.49
C GLY A 151 -7.23 -5.97 -2.49
N THR A 152 -7.45 -6.64 -1.37
CA THR A 152 -6.48 -6.81 -0.28
C THR A 152 -6.11 -8.27 -0.05
N THR A 153 -5.01 -8.51 0.66
CA THR A 153 -4.68 -9.84 1.22
C THR A 153 -5.73 -10.29 2.21
N THR A 154 -6.34 -9.33 2.92
CA THR A 154 -7.38 -9.57 3.93
C THR A 154 -8.58 -10.30 3.35
N GLU A 155 -9.01 -9.94 2.13
CA GLU A 155 -10.10 -10.61 1.41
C GLU A 155 -9.80 -12.09 1.13
N LEU A 156 -8.56 -12.38 0.70
CA LEU A 156 -8.11 -13.73 0.39
C LEU A 156 -7.95 -14.58 1.67
N ASN A 157 -7.29 -14.01 2.68
CA ASN A 157 -7.06 -14.70 3.96
C ASN A 157 -8.38 -15.02 4.69
N LEU A 158 -9.36 -14.11 4.62
CA LEU A 158 -10.70 -14.33 5.19
C LEU A 158 -11.33 -15.57 4.56
N ALA A 159 -11.37 -15.65 3.24
CA ALA A 159 -11.94 -16.78 2.52
C ALA A 159 -11.25 -18.10 2.89
N ASP A 160 -9.92 -18.08 2.98
CA ASP A 160 -9.12 -19.25 3.35
C ASP A 160 -9.38 -19.69 4.80
N PHE A 161 -9.45 -18.75 5.75
CA PHE A 161 -9.71 -19.05 7.16
C PHE A 161 -11.09 -19.68 7.38
N PHE A 162 -12.14 -19.09 6.78
CA PHE A 162 -13.49 -19.63 6.91
C PHE A 162 -13.63 -21.01 6.28
N ARG A 163 -13.05 -21.19 5.07
CA ARG A 163 -13.03 -22.50 4.40
C ARG A 163 -12.29 -23.56 5.23
N ALA A 164 -11.12 -23.22 5.78
CA ALA A 164 -10.32 -24.16 6.58
C ALA A 164 -10.99 -24.59 7.88
N ASN A 165 -11.91 -23.76 8.42
CA ASN A 165 -12.68 -24.06 9.61
C ASN A 165 -14.10 -24.58 9.31
N ASN A 166 -14.45 -24.86 8.05
CA ASN A 166 -15.77 -25.28 7.58
C ASN A 166 -16.87 -24.29 7.98
N MET A 167 -16.57 -23.00 7.95
CA MET A 167 -17.48 -21.90 8.24
C MET A 167 -17.89 -21.17 6.97
N SER A 168 -19.02 -20.50 7.02
CA SER A 168 -19.54 -19.58 6.00
C SER A 168 -19.52 -18.14 6.51
N TYR A 169 -19.54 -17.16 5.62
CA TYR A 169 -19.73 -15.75 5.95
C TYR A 169 -20.41 -15.03 4.79
N GLU A 170 -20.99 -13.86 5.08
CA GLU A 170 -21.52 -12.95 4.07
C GLU A 170 -20.59 -11.73 3.95
N PRO A 171 -19.92 -11.51 2.82
CA PRO A 171 -19.02 -10.37 2.65
C PRO A 171 -19.82 -9.07 2.45
N VAL A 172 -19.47 -8.04 3.21
CA VAL A 172 -19.88 -6.65 2.99
C VAL A 172 -18.67 -5.91 2.40
N PRO A 173 -18.57 -5.79 1.07
CA PRO A 173 -17.41 -5.22 0.41
C PRO A 173 -17.36 -3.71 0.62
N ILE A 174 -16.20 -3.21 1.01
CA ILE A 174 -15.91 -1.78 1.22
C ILE A 174 -14.66 -1.37 0.46
N GLU A 175 -14.46 -0.06 0.27
CA GLU A 175 -13.27 0.46 -0.43
C GLU A 175 -12.34 1.26 0.48
N THR A 176 -12.88 1.97 1.48
CA THR A 176 -12.09 2.85 2.36
C THR A 176 -12.23 2.46 3.83
N ASN A 177 -11.23 2.85 4.66
CA ASN A 177 -11.30 2.62 6.11
C ASN A 177 -12.47 3.39 6.75
N ALA A 178 -12.76 4.61 6.28
CA ALA A 178 -13.90 5.39 6.78
C ALA A 178 -15.23 4.71 6.50
N GLU A 179 -15.39 4.14 5.30
CA GLU A 179 -16.57 3.34 4.95
C GLU A 179 -16.69 2.09 5.84
N ALA A 180 -15.57 1.37 6.08
CA ALA A 180 -15.56 0.22 6.98
C ALA A 180 -16.07 0.56 8.37
N GLN A 181 -15.56 1.65 8.95
CA GLN A 181 -15.98 2.13 10.27
C GLN A 181 -17.47 2.47 10.29
N GLN A 182 -17.93 3.20 9.28
CA GLN A 182 -19.33 3.61 9.17
C GLN A 182 -20.27 2.40 9.06
N GLN A 183 -19.96 1.46 8.18
CA GLN A 183 -20.77 0.26 7.96
C GLN A 183 -20.81 -0.64 9.20
N TYR A 184 -19.65 -0.84 9.85
CA TYR A 184 -19.53 -1.63 11.06
C TYR A 184 -20.32 -0.99 12.23
N LEU A 185 -20.15 0.31 12.49
CA LEU A 185 -20.86 1.01 13.56
C LEU A 185 -22.37 1.12 13.30
N ALA A 186 -22.80 1.13 12.04
CA ALA A 186 -24.21 1.10 11.66
C ALA A 186 -24.84 -0.29 11.76
N GLY A 187 -24.05 -1.33 12.08
CA GLY A 187 -24.54 -2.71 12.15
C GLY A 187 -24.82 -3.35 10.79
N ALA A 188 -24.26 -2.81 9.71
CA ALA A 188 -24.37 -3.41 8.38
C ALA A 188 -23.48 -4.67 8.24
N CYS A 189 -22.48 -4.81 9.10
CA CYS A 189 -21.71 -6.03 9.28
C CYS A 189 -21.49 -6.28 10.78
N ASP A 190 -21.48 -7.54 11.15
CA ASP A 190 -21.26 -8.02 12.53
C ASP A 190 -19.77 -7.93 12.89
N VAL A 191 -18.91 -8.09 11.89
CA VAL A 191 -17.46 -8.22 12.02
C VAL A 191 -16.77 -7.24 11.10
N TYR A 192 -15.73 -6.55 11.62
CA TYR A 192 -14.75 -5.84 10.79
C TYR A 192 -13.42 -6.57 10.85
N THR A 193 -12.84 -6.88 9.68
CA THR A 193 -11.55 -7.55 9.56
C THR A 193 -10.59 -6.76 8.70
N THR A 194 -9.38 -6.59 9.19
CA THR A 194 -8.20 -6.02 8.51
C THR A 194 -6.96 -6.33 9.36
N ASP A 195 -5.83 -5.70 9.07
CA ASP A 195 -4.62 -5.76 9.87
C ASP A 195 -4.93 -5.40 11.33
N ALA A 196 -4.36 -6.14 12.28
CA ALA A 196 -4.64 -5.97 13.71
C ALA A 196 -4.27 -4.57 14.23
N SER A 197 -3.17 -3.99 13.72
CA SER A 197 -2.81 -2.60 14.03
C SER A 197 -3.86 -1.61 13.53
N GLY A 198 -4.41 -1.84 12.33
CA GLY A 198 -5.49 -1.05 11.75
C GLY A 198 -6.79 -1.16 12.55
N LEU A 199 -7.14 -2.36 13.02
CA LEU A 199 -8.29 -2.57 13.92
C LEU A 199 -8.12 -1.82 15.24
N ALA A 200 -6.91 -1.90 15.85
CA ALA A 200 -6.61 -1.23 17.09
C ALA A 200 -6.68 0.31 16.95
N ALA A 201 -6.10 0.84 15.88
CA ALA A 201 -6.15 2.27 15.56
C ALA A 201 -7.58 2.75 15.31
N THR A 202 -8.36 1.99 14.54
CA THR A 202 -9.78 2.28 14.27
C THR A 202 -10.60 2.27 15.56
N ARG A 203 -10.48 1.22 16.39
CA ARG A 203 -11.18 1.12 17.66
C ARG A 203 -10.92 2.29 18.58
N ALA A 204 -9.69 2.80 18.60
CA ALA A 204 -9.31 3.96 19.43
C ALA A 204 -10.03 5.26 19.05
N THR A 205 -10.64 5.33 17.86
CA THR A 205 -11.40 6.49 17.39
C THR A 205 -12.90 6.42 17.71
N PHE A 206 -13.38 5.29 18.19
CA PHE A 206 -14.80 5.10 18.51
C PHE A 206 -15.20 5.88 19.76
N GLU A 207 -16.44 6.26 19.85
CA GLU A 207 -17.01 6.94 21.03
C GLU A 207 -16.96 6.03 22.27
N ASP A 208 -17.24 4.73 22.09
CA ASP A 208 -17.13 3.69 23.12
C ASP A 208 -16.20 2.55 22.66
N PRO A 209 -14.87 2.75 22.71
CA PRO A 209 -13.90 1.72 22.27
C PRO A 209 -13.94 0.47 23.16
N ALA A 210 -14.43 0.60 24.39
CA ALA A 210 -14.52 -0.53 25.32
C ALA A 210 -15.62 -1.52 24.97
N ASN A 211 -16.58 -1.13 24.13
CA ASN A 211 -17.65 -2.00 23.65
C ASN A 211 -17.29 -2.81 22.40
N HIS A 212 -16.08 -2.64 21.89
CA HIS A 212 -15.56 -3.37 20.74
C HIS A 212 -14.32 -4.18 21.14
N ILE A 213 -14.32 -5.47 20.83
CA ILE A 213 -13.21 -6.37 21.15
C ILE A 213 -12.46 -6.81 19.89
N LEU A 214 -11.15 -6.91 20.02
CA LEU A 214 -10.33 -7.61 19.04
C LEU A 214 -10.23 -9.06 19.48
N LEU A 215 -10.65 -9.97 18.60
CA LEU A 215 -10.55 -11.40 18.86
C LEU A 215 -9.08 -11.84 18.90
N PRO A 216 -8.74 -12.90 19.65
CA PRO A 216 -7.34 -13.27 19.88
C PRO A 216 -6.64 -13.88 18.67
N GLU A 217 -7.38 -14.35 17.67
CA GLU A 217 -6.77 -14.99 16.50
C GLU A 217 -6.17 -13.98 15.54
N ILE A 218 -4.93 -14.24 15.15
CA ILE A 218 -4.24 -13.61 14.04
C ILE A 218 -4.10 -14.65 12.94
N ILE A 219 -4.82 -14.46 11.84
CA ILE A 219 -5.00 -15.47 10.80
C ILE A 219 -4.01 -15.40 9.65
N SER A 220 -3.15 -14.38 9.62
CA SER A 220 -2.13 -14.21 8.58
C SER A 220 -0.82 -13.64 9.13
N LYS A 221 0.16 -13.52 8.22
CA LYS A 221 1.40 -12.76 8.42
C LYS A 221 1.45 -11.70 7.34
N GLU A 222 1.48 -10.44 7.76
CA GLU A 222 1.45 -9.28 6.89
C GLU A 222 2.77 -8.48 7.03
N PRO A 223 3.84 -8.85 6.31
CA PRO A 223 5.06 -8.04 6.25
C PRO A 223 4.79 -6.82 5.38
N LEU A 224 4.58 -5.66 6.01
CA LEU A 224 4.24 -4.41 5.33
C LEU A 224 5.50 -3.65 4.93
N GLY A 225 5.48 -3.02 3.77
CA GLY A 225 6.60 -2.21 3.33
C GLY A 225 6.31 -1.30 2.14
N PRO A 226 7.18 -0.29 1.92
CA PRO A 226 7.10 0.57 0.75
C PRO A 226 7.55 -0.18 -0.51
N LEU A 227 6.98 0.19 -1.64
CA LEU A 227 7.28 -0.43 -2.93
C LEU A 227 7.31 0.60 -4.07
N VAL A 228 8.00 0.21 -5.13
CA VAL A 228 8.18 0.99 -6.38
C VAL A 228 7.94 0.08 -7.59
N ARG A 229 7.94 0.64 -8.79
CA ARG A 229 7.91 -0.12 -10.05
C ARG A 229 9.20 -0.92 -10.24
N HIS A 230 9.10 -2.13 -10.80
CA HIS A 230 10.27 -2.90 -11.24
C HIS A 230 11.10 -2.14 -12.29
N GLY A 231 12.40 -2.41 -12.29
CA GLY A 231 13.33 -2.00 -13.34
C GLY A 231 13.96 -0.63 -13.14
N ASP A 232 13.55 0.14 -12.13
CA ASP A 232 14.19 1.38 -11.73
C ASP A 232 15.05 1.16 -10.48
N ASN A 233 16.21 0.53 -10.68
CA ASN A 233 17.08 0.12 -9.57
C ASN A 233 17.63 1.33 -8.79
N GLU A 234 17.93 2.46 -9.46
CA GLU A 234 18.41 3.65 -8.79
C GLU A 234 17.35 4.21 -7.84
N TRP A 235 16.11 4.31 -8.30
CA TRP A 235 14.99 4.75 -7.49
C TRP A 235 14.73 3.78 -6.33
N GLY A 236 14.73 2.49 -6.62
CA GLY A 236 14.57 1.43 -5.62
C GLY A 236 15.65 1.51 -4.53
N ASP A 237 16.91 1.70 -4.90
CA ASP A 237 18.00 1.82 -3.93
C ASP A 237 17.87 3.07 -3.05
N ILE A 238 17.46 4.20 -3.60
CA ILE A 238 17.21 5.42 -2.82
C ILE A 238 16.14 5.19 -1.76
N VAL A 239 15.00 4.62 -2.14
CA VAL A 239 13.90 4.36 -1.19
C VAL A 239 14.32 3.32 -0.15
N ARG A 240 14.99 2.24 -0.56
CA ARG A 240 15.50 1.20 0.34
C ARG A 240 16.48 1.75 1.38
N TRP A 241 17.48 2.52 0.94
CA TRP A 241 18.48 3.07 1.85
C TRP A 241 17.92 4.18 2.72
N THR A 242 16.91 4.92 2.26
CA THR A 242 16.18 5.86 3.10
C THR A 242 15.45 5.13 4.21
N LEU A 243 14.77 4.01 3.90
CA LEU A 243 14.13 3.18 4.92
C LEU A 243 15.15 2.62 5.93
N ASN A 244 16.28 2.10 5.44
CA ASN A 244 17.34 1.60 6.30
C ASN A 244 17.92 2.69 7.22
N ALA A 245 18.03 3.93 6.73
CA ALA A 245 18.48 5.06 7.53
C ALA A 245 17.48 5.38 8.66
N LEU A 246 16.17 5.32 8.39
CA LEU A 246 15.14 5.50 9.41
C LEU A 246 15.26 4.43 10.50
N VAL A 247 15.35 3.15 10.11
CA VAL A 247 15.51 2.03 11.06
C VAL A 247 16.78 2.15 11.89
N THR A 248 17.88 2.66 11.30
CA THR A 248 19.15 2.81 12.01
C THR A 248 19.13 4.00 12.98
N ALA A 249 18.27 4.99 12.75
CA ALA A 249 18.16 6.20 13.56
C ALA A 249 17.24 6.02 14.79
N GLU A 250 16.47 4.93 14.88
CA GLU A 250 15.70 4.56 16.07
C GLU A 250 16.61 4.12 17.23
#